data_119ff2d4c5056deb5c2960a975653afc
#
_entry.id   119ff2d4c5056deb5c2960a975653afc
#
_cell.length_a   1.000
_cell.length_b   1.000
_cell.length_c   1.000
_cell.angle_alpha   90.00
_cell.angle_beta   90.00
_cell.angle_gamma   90.00
#
_symmetry.space_group_name_H-M   'P 1'
#
loop_
_entity.id
_entity.type
_entity.pdbx_description
1 polymer ?
#
loop_
_entity_poly.entity_id
_entity_poly.type
_entity_poly.pdbx_seq_one_letter_code
_entity_poly.pdbx_strand_id
1 'polypeptide(L)'
;MRVADAVSPVTQHAIDAAAALLQAEGWPEAALSAGSPAAGVVGALTDDADLAVAVLVREARQHPSGRSTLEAPLPRDLSPTTRLAIEGLARLGEFTDPAHWDHEGGLHEAQAEVLRKMLLAIVADPRLVVARIGIQLARLRAAKGLESAAQQKLAAETRAVFAPLANRLGIWQVKWELEDLAFRYLEPQDYRRIAAALAEKRIDRERYVEEFRSQLQQRLASEGIEAEVSGRAKHLYSIYRKMQRKQLALEELFDVRAVRILCTSVRDCYAALGVVHGGWTYIPGEFDDYIATPKDNFYRSIHTAVIGPQALPIEVQIRTHEMHQQAELGVAAHWLYKEGGARDASYAQKIEWVRQLLEPSEDGTASRDADFIDRVRADLFEDRVYALTPRGEVIDLPRGATPLDFAYQVHTGLGHRCRGAKINGRIVPLTQTLANGEVIEIIAGKDESPSRDWLIQDGYLASPRSRAKLRSWFRRRDADANEADGRAIVERELTRLGVSFDSVPMLARELKAADPRELFRWLGEGEISVAQLLRPLTARPAPTTPTAASGPKPRKKPASRSTHGPLRLVGLGDLPLTVGRCCAPVAPEPVVGYLTLGRGVTVHAERCANLARMRATHAARCLEVQWTDADNGAT
;
A
#
# COMPACT_ATOMS: atom_id res chain seq x y z
N MET A 1 22.51 -14.32 -13.06
CA MET A 1 21.30 -14.25 -13.91
C MET A 1 20.22 -13.58 -13.05
N ARG A 2 19.58 -12.54 -13.53
CA ARG A 2 18.51 -11.88 -12.78
C ARG A 2 17.27 -12.80 -12.85
N VAL A 3 16.57 -13.01 -11.74
CA VAL A 3 15.39 -13.92 -11.74
C VAL A 3 14.32 -13.44 -12.71
N ALA A 4 14.17 -12.12 -12.90
CA ALA A 4 13.25 -11.54 -13.87
C ALA A 4 13.66 -11.71 -15.35
N ASP A 5 14.75 -12.44 -15.65
CA ASP A 5 15.22 -12.68 -17.02
C ASP A 5 15.10 -14.18 -17.42
N ALA A 6 14.68 -15.06 -16.51
CA ALA A 6 14.54 -16.49 -16.74
C ALA A 6 13.06 -16.89 -16.85
N VAL A 7 12.51 -16.74 -18.04
CA VAL A 7 11.14 -17.21 -18.35
C VAL A 7 11.16 -18.73 -18.52
N SER A 8 10.15 -19.43 -17.97
CA SER A 8 10.05 -20.88 -18.20
C SER A 8 9.80 -21.18 -19.68
N PRO A 9 10.27 -22.33 -20.18
CA PRO A 9 10.05 -22.72 -21.59
C PRO A 9 8.58 -22.76 -21.98
N VAL A 10 7.70 -23.14 -21.05
CA VAL A 10 6.24 -23.21 -21.27
C VAL A 10 5.68 -21.81 -21.45
N THR A 11 6.00 -20.89 -20.56
CA THR A 11 5.52 -19.50 -20.62
C THR A 11 6.11 -18.76 -21.82
N GLN A 12 7.39 -18.99 -22.16
CA GLN A 12 8.00 -18.42 -23.37
C GLN A 12 7.30 -18.93 -24.65
N HIS A 13 7.04 -20.23 -24.72
CA HIS A 13 6.29 -20.80 -25.86
C HIS A 13 4.90 -20.20 -25.99
N ALA A 14 4.19 -19.97 -24.88
CA ALA A 14 2.88 -19.32 -24.91
C ALA A 14 2.92 -17.88 -25.42
N ILE A 15 3.95 -17.10 -25.00
CA ILE A 15 4.17 -15.73 -25.49
C ILE A 15 4.43 -15.75 -27.01
N ASP A 16 5.31 -16.63 -27.49
CA ASP A 16 5.67 -16.72 -28.89
C ASP A 16 4.48 -17.18 -29.76
N ALA A 17 3.71 -18.17 -29.29
CA ALA A 17 2.50 -18.64 -29.95
C ALA A 17 1.42 -17.55 -30.04
N ALA A 18 1.22 -16.79 -28.96
CA ALA A 18 0.30 -15.66 -28.94
C ALA A 18 0.75 -14.53 -29.88
N ALA A 19 2.04 -14.22 -29.93
CA ALA A 19 2.58 -13.23 -30.85
C ALA A 19 2.34 -13.65 -32.31
N ALA A 20 2.60 -14.92 -32.65
CA ALA A 20 2.34 -15.45 -33.99
C ALA A 20 0.84 -15.41 -34.36
N LEU A 21 -0.04 -15.76 -33.43
CA LEU A 21 -1.49 -15.69 -33.63
C LEU A 21 -1.95 -14.25 -33.90
N LEU A 22 -1.50 -13.29 -33.09
CA LEU A 22 -1.83 -11.87 -33.22
C LEU A 22 -1.29 -11.30 -34.55
N GLN A 23 -0.07 -11.68 -34.93
CA GLN A 23 0.52 -11.29 -36.21
C GLN A 23 -0.29 -11.83 -37.40
N ALA A 24 -0.78 -13.07 -37.33
CA ALA A 24 -1.65 -13.66 -38.33
C ALA A 24 -3.00 -12.93 -38.45
N GLU A 25 -3.48 -12.32 -37.38
CA GLU A 25 -4.67 -11.46 -37.35
C GLU A 25 -4.40 -10.00 -37.74
N GLY A 26 -3.20 -9.68 -38.20
CA GLY A 26 -2.84 -8.38 -38.74
C GLY A 26 -2.33 -7.37 -37.69
N TRP A 27 -1.92 -7.81 -36.50
CA TRP A 27 -1.29 -6.92 -35.53
C TRP A 27 0.12 -6.55 -36.00
N PRO A 28 0.53 -5.28 -35.87
CA PRO A 28 1.86 -4.82 -36.30
C PRO A 28 2.98 -5.52 -35.53
N GLU A 29 3.97 -6.06 -36.23
CA GLU A 29 5.14 -6.72 -35.65
C GLU A 29 5.89 -5.79 -34.66
N ALA A 30 6.01 -4.49 -34.99
CA ALA A 30 6.63 -3.51 -34.12
C ALA A 30 5.92 -3.36 -32.75
N ALA A 31 4.59 -3.48 -32.73
CA ALA A 31 3.81 -3.43 -31.49
C ALA A 31 4.00 -4.70 -30.65
N LEU A 32 4.01 -5.87 -31.28
CA LEU A 32 4.25 -7.15 -30.61
C LEU A 32 5.68 -7.23 -30.04
N SER A 33 6.67 -6.82 -30.84
CA SER A 33 8.06 -6.75 -30.39
C SER A 33 8.28 -5.79 -29.22
N ALA A 34 7.54 -4.68 -29.17
CA ALA A 34 7.56 -3.75 -28.06
C ALA A 34 6.94 -4.31 -26.78
N GLY A 35 5.93 -5.18 -26.89
CA GLY A 35 5.26 -5.83 -25.76
C GLY A 35 6.01 -7.03 -25.19
N SER A 36 6.79 -7.73 -26.02
CA SER A 36 7.48 -8.98 -25.64
C SER A 36 8.41 -8.85 -24.42
N PRO A 37 9.23 -7.78 -24.23
CA PRO A 37 10.06 -7.65 -23.04
C PRO A 37 9.25 -7.56 -21.74
N ALA A 38 8.11 -6.88 -21.75
CA ALA A 38 7.24 -6.78 -20.58
C ALA A 38 6.57 -8.12 -20.27
N ALA A 39 6.08 -8.83 -21.29
CA ALA A 39 5.53 -10.17 -21.16
C ALA A 39 6.57 -11.14 -20.60
N GLY A 40 7.82 -11.09 -21.09
CA GLY A 40 8.92 -11.90 -20.58
C GLY A 40 9.24 -11.63 -19.09
N VAL A 41 9.32 -10.36 -18.69
CA VAL A 41 9.53 -10.00 -17.26
C VAL A 41 8.41 -10.54 -16.38
N VAL A 42 7.14 -10.38 -16.80
CA VAL A 42 5.99 -10.86 -16.02
C VAL A 42 5.95 -12.38 -15.99
N GLY A 43 6.21 -13.04 -17.11
CA GLY A 43 6.33 -14.50 -17.17
C GLY A 43 7.39 -15.05 -16.24
N ALA A 44 8.57 -14.40 -16.19
CA ALA A 44 9.64 -14.79 -15.27
C ALA A 44 9.29 -14.58 -13.79
N LEU A 45 8.46 -13.58 -13.47
CA LEU A 45 8.04 -13.29 -12.09
C LEU A 45 6.90 -14.17 -11.61
N THR A 46 5.99 -14.59 -12.49
CA THR A 46 4.73 -15.24 -12.10
C THR A 46 4.61 -16.68 -12.56
N ASP A 47 5.39 -17.07 -13.58
CA ASP A 47 5.24 -18.31 -14.36
C ASP A 47 3.79 -18.56 -14.85
N ASP A 48 3.02 -17.48 -15.01
CA ASP A 48 1.64 -17.48 -15.47
C ASP A 48 1.61 -17.10 -16.95
N ALA A 49 1.44 -18.10 -17.80
CA ALA A 49 1.41 -17.94 -19.25
C ALA A 49 0.26 -17.04 -19.71
N ASP A 50 -0.93 -17.18 -19.14
CA ASP A 50 -2.11 -16.37 -19.48
C ASP A 50 -1.88 -14.89 -19.13
N LEU A 51 -1.30 -14.63 -17.99
CA LEU A 51 -0.97 -13.26 -17.56
C LEU A 51 0.13 -12.65 -18.45
N ALA A 52 1.16 -13.42 -18.80
CA ALA A 52 2.23 -12.96 -19.69
C ALA A 52 1.68 -12.61 -21.09
N VAL A 53 0.80 -13.44 -21.64
CA VAL A 53 0.10 -13.17 -22.90
C VAL A 53 -0.79 -11.94 -22.78
N ALA A 54 -1.51 -11.77 -21.69
CA ALA A 54 -2.32 -10.58 -21.44
C ALA A 54 -1.48 -9.28 -21.43
N VAL A 55 -0.27 -9.35 -20.87
CA VAL A 55 0.69 -8.22 -20.88
C VAL A 55 1.16 -7.93 -22.30
N LEU A 56 1.50 -8.95 -23.09
CA LEU A 56 1.87 -8.78 -24.50
C LEU A 56 0.78 -8.01 -25.27
N VAL A 57 -0.46 -8.46 -25.16
CA VAL A 57 -1.62 -7.84 -25.83
C VAL A 57 -1.80 -6.40 -25.39
N ARG A 58 -1.72 -6.14 -24.09
CA ARG A 58 -1.89 -4.80 -23.52
C ARG A 58 -0.82 -3.83 -24.01
N GLU A 59 0.45 -4.21 -23.92
CA GLU A 59 1.56 -3.33 -24.34
C GLU A 59 1.56 -3.11 -25.85
N ALA A 60 1.22 -4.14 -26.63
CA ALA A 60 1.07 -4.01 -28.08
C ALA A 60 -0.06 -3.03 -28.45
N ARG A 61 -1.19 -3.03 -27.74
CA ARG A 61 -2.28 -2.05 -27.95
C ARG A 61 -1.89 -0.63 -27.61
N GLN A 62 -1.02 -0.42 -26.64
CA GLN A 62 -0.55 0.91 -26.24
C GLN A 62 0.55 1.48 -27.15
N HIS A 63 1.18 0.64 -27.96
CA HIS A 63 2.19 1.09 -28.91
C HIS A 63 1.59 1.97 -30.01
N PRO A 64 2.27 3.06 -30.44
CA PRO A 64 1.75 3.97 -31.47
C PRO A 64 1.32 3.27 -32.76
N SER A 65 2.07 2.23 -33.20
CA SER A 65 1.68 1.42 -34.38
C SER A 65 0.50 0.48 -34.11
N GLY A 66 0.19 0.18 -32.85
CA GLY A 66 -0.93 -0.67 -32.44
C GLY A 66 -2.24 0.09 -32.21
N ARG A 67 -2.28 1.41 -32.38
CA ARG A 67 -3.50 2.22 -32.16
C ARG A 67 -4.66 1.82 -33.07
N SER A 68 -4.40 1.34 -34.27
CA SER A 68 -5.42 0.79 -35.18
C SER A 68 -6.05 -0.52 -34.67
N THR A 69 -5.40 -1.21 -33.71
CA THR A 69 -5.87 -2.45 -33.11
C THR A 69 -6.53 -2.26 -31.75
N LEU A 70 -6.61 -1.03 -31.22
CA LEU A 70 -7.26 -0.71 -29.93
C LEU A 70 -8.71 -1.17 -29.89
N GLU A 71 -9.44 -1.01 -31.00
CA GLU A 71 -10.85 -1.40 -31.17
C GLU A 71 -11.00 -2.79 -31.81
N ALA A 72 -9.90 -3.43 -32.24
CA ALA A 72 -9.97 -4.76 -32.84
C ALA A 72 -10.43 -5.79 -31.80
N PRO A 73 -11.36 -6.67 -32.16
CA PRO A 73 -11.78 -7.75 -31.28
C PRO A 73 -10.58 -8.64 -30.96
N LEU A 74 -10.52 -9.12 -29.72
CA LEU A 74 -9.49 -10.06 -29.31
C LEU A 74 -9.67 -11.39 -30.04
N PRO A 75 -8.58 -12.07 -30.47
CA PRO A 75 -8.64 -13.39 -31.08
C PRO A 75 -9.53 -14.34 -30.29
N ARG A 76 -10.35 -15.12 -31.01
CA ARG A 76 -11.27 -16.08 -30.37
C ARG A 76 -10.53 -17.20 -29.63
N ASP A 77 -9.33 -17.50 -30.06
CA ASP A 77 -8.49 -18.59 -29.53
C ASP A 77 -7.74 -18.24 -28.25
N LEU A 78 -7.83 -16.98 -27.76
CA LEU A 78 -7.30 -16.60 -26.43
C LEU A 78 -8.16 -17.22 -25.33
N SER A 79 -7.49 -17.77 -24.31
CA SER A 79 -8.16 -18.38 -23.16
C SER A 79 -9.08 -17.40 -22.44
N PRO A 80 -10.14 -17.87 -21.77
CA PRO A 80 -10.97 -17.01 -20.90
C PRO A 80 -10.16 -16.33 -19.81
N THR A 81 -9.15 -17.00 -19.26
CA THR A 81 -8.27 -16.47 -18.22
C THR A 81 -7.42 -15.32 -18.75
N THR A 82 -6.84 -15.47 -19.95
CA THR A 82 -6.10 -14.39 -20.64
C THR A 82 -6.99 -13.18 -20.87
N ARG A 83 -8.25 -13.37 -21.31
CA ARG A 83 -9.20 -12.27 -21.54
C ARG A 83 -9.51 -11.51 -20.27
N LEU A 84 -9.79 -12.21 -19.16
CA LEU A 84 -10.01 -11.60 -17.84
C LEU A 84 -8.78 -10.83 -17.37
N ALA A 85 -7.58 -11.36 -17.59
CA ALA A 85 -6.33 -10.68 -17.25
C ALA A 85 -6.12 -9.40 -18.08
N ILE A 86 -6.43 -9.43 -19.40
CA ILE A 86 -6.37 -8.23 -20.28
C ILE A 86 -7.30 -7.14 -19.75
N GLU A 87 -8.56 -7.50 -19.42
CA GLU A 87 -9.53 -6.55 -18.88
C GLU A 87 -9.09 -6.01 -17.51
N GLY A 88 -8.57 -6.87 -16.63
CA GLY A 88 -8.02 -6.46 -15.33
C GLY A 88 -6.86 -5.48 -15.48
N LEU A 89 -5.91 -5.78 -16.37
CA LEU A 89 -4.76 -4.90 -16.65
C LEU A 89 -5.18 -3.59 -17.31
N ALA A 90 -6.19 -3.59 -18.19
CA ALA A 90 -6.71 -2.39 -18.83
C ALA A 90 -7.27 -1.43 -17.77
N ARG A 91 -8.06 -1.95 -16.82
CA ARG A 91 -8.59 -1.14 -15.69
C ARG A 91 -7.49 -0.52 -14.83
N LEU A 92 -6.43 -1.26 -14.53
CA LEU A 92 -5.28 -0.72 -13.80
C LEU A 92 -4.47 0.28 -14.65
N GLY A 93 -4.47 0.13 -15.99
CA GLY A 93 -3.75 0.99 -16.92
C GLY A 93 -4.32 2.40 -17.05
N GLU A 94 -5.63 2.55 -16.97
CA GLU A 94 -6.34 3.83 -17.08
C GLU A 94 -6.01 4.82 -15.93
N PHE A 95 -5.34 4.34 -14.88
CA PHE A 95 -5.01 5.13 -13.71
C PHE A 95 -3.65 5.83 -13.78
N THR A 96 -2.84 5.52 -14.77
CA THR A 96 -1.50 6.08 -14.94
C THR A 96 -1.48 7.15 -16.03
N ASP A 97 -2.33 8.18 -15.93
CA ASP A 97 -2.21 9.33 -16.80
C ASP A 97 -0.92 10.10 -16.48
N PRO A 98 0.03 10.17 -17.43
CA PRO A 98 1.29 10.87 -17.22
C PRO A 98 1.14 12.37 -16.94
N ALA A 99 0.01 12.98 -17.25
CA ALA A 99 -0.20 14.42 -17.10
C ALA A 99 -0.22 14.93 -15.64
N HIS A 100 -0.37 14.02 -14.66
CA HIS A 100 -0.60 14.39 -13.25
C HIS A 100 0.63 14.21 -12.33
N TRP A 101 1.85 14.05 -12.87
CA TRP A 101 3.05 13.84 -12.07
C TRP A 101 3.93 15.10 -12.07
N ASP A 102 4.02 15.78 -10.94
CA ASP A 102 4.94 16.90 -10.76
C ASP A 102 6.33 16.46 -10.29
N HIS A 103 7.37 17.22 -10.68
CA HIS A 103 8.78 16.88 -10.47
C HIS A 103 9.26 17.03 -9.02
N GLU A 104 8.46 17.58 -8.10
CA GLU A 104 8.89 17.94 -6.74
C GLU A 104 8.64 16.87 -5.65
N GLY A 105 8.50 15.60 -6.03
CA GLY A 105 8.72 14.47 -5.09
C GLY A 105 7.66 14.22 -4.02
N GLY A 106 6.47 14.82 -4.09
CA GLY A 106 5.34 14.55 -3.20
C GLY A 106 4.26 13.68 -3.83
N LEU A 107 3.62 12.79 -3.04
CA LEU A 107 2.37 12.13 -3.45
C LEU A 107 1.24 13.17 -3.39
N HIS A 108 0.70 13.59 -4.54
CA HIS A 108 -0.45 14.49 -4.64
C HIS A 108 -1.78 13.71 -4.64
N GLU A 109 -2.92 14.41 -4.52
CA GLU A 109 -4.26 13.78 -4.49
C GLU A 109 -4.54 12.81 -5.65
N ALA A 110 -4.06 13.16 -6.86
CA ALA A 110 -4.20 12.29 -8.04
C ALA A 110 -3.42 10.97 -7.88
N GLN A 111 -2.27 11.00 -7.21
CA GLN A 111 -1.44 9.82 -6.94
C GLN A 111 -2.03 8.93 -5.84
N ALA A 112 -2.72 9.52 -4.85
CA ALA A 112 -3.44 8.79 -3.83
C ALA A 112 -4.51 7.88 -4.41
N GLU A 113 -5.23 8.35 -5.40
CA GLU A 113 -6.27 7.57 -6.07
C GLU A 113 -5.70 6.42 -6.90
N VAL A 114 -4.59 6.65 -7.62
CA VAL A 114 -3.85 5.57 -8.33
C VAL A 114 -3.42 4.48 -7.35
N LEU A 115 -2.80 4.90 -6.25
CA LEU A 115 -2.30 3.97 -5.23
C LEU A 115 -3.44 3.21 -4.55
N ARG A 116 -4.56 3.89 -4.22
CA ARG A 116 -5.76 3.26 -3.67
C ARG A 116 -6.32 2.18 -4.60
N LYS A 117 -6.40 2.45 -5.90
CA LYS A 117 -6.87 1.47 -6.89
C LYS A 117 -5.91 0.30 -7.03
N MET A 118 -4.59 0.54 -6.99
CA MET A 118 -3.61 -0.55 -6.97
C MET A 118 -3.74 -1.41 -5.70
N LEU A 119 -3.94 -0.79 -4.53
CA LEU A 119 -4.16 -1.51 -3.28
C LEU A 119 -5.46 -2.33 -3.32
N LEU A 120 -6.54 -1.77 -3.87
CA LEU A 120 -7.79 -2.51 -4.09
C LEU A 120 -7.59 -3.72 -5.02
N ALA A 121 -6.80 -3.55 -6.06
CA ALA A 121 -6.48 -4.65 -6.98
C ALA A 121 -5.66 -5.76 -6.32
N ILE A 122 -4.78 -5.45 -5.35
CA ILE A 122 -4.05 -6.47 -4.58
C ILE A 122 -5.02 -7.38 -3.83
N VAL A 123 -6.13 -6.83 -3.32
CA VAL A 123 -7.14 -7.63 -2.61
C VAL A 123 -7.92 -8.53 -3.56
N ALA A 124 -8.19 -8.07 -4.79
CA ALA A 124 -8.98 -8.79 -5.77
C ALA A 124 -8.16 -9.85 -6.55
N ASP A 125 -7.09 -9.43 -7.18
CA ASP A 125 -6.13 -10.28 -7.90
C ASP A 125 -4.72 -9.66 -7.81
N PRO A 126 -3.91 -10.07 -6.84
CA PRO A 126 -2.57 -9.52 -6.65
C PRO A 126 -1.62 -9.78 -7.83
N ARG A 127 -1.90 -10.78 -8.69
CA ARG A 127 -1.11 -11.06 -9.90
C ARG A 127 -1.09 -9.86 -10.85
N LEU A 128 -2.22 -9.15 -10.98
CA LEU A 128 -2.32 -7.95 -11.82
C LEU A 128 -1.38 -6.83 -11.36
N VAL A 129 -1.19 -6.68 -10.03
CA VAL A 129 -0.27 -5.67 -9.49
C VAL A 129 1.18 -6.08 -9.71
N VAL A 130 1.53 -7.37 -9.55
CA VAL A 130 2.86 -7.90 -9.90
C VAL A 130 3.13 -7.70 -11.39
N ALA A 131 2.15 -7.96 -12.25
CA ALA A 131 2.27 -7.68 -13.68
C ALA A 131 2.52 -6.20 -13.96
N ARG A 132 1.82 -5.28 -13.28
CA ARG A 132 2.06 -3.82 -13.42
C ARG A 132 3.47 -3.41 -12.98
N ILE A 133 3.97 -3.99 -11.90
CA ILE A 133 5.35 -3.78 -11.45
C ILE A 133 6.35 -4.30 -12.49
N GLY A 134 6.09 -5.50 -13.08
CA GLY A 134 6.90 -6.08 -14.13
C GLY A 134 6.91 -5.24 -15.42
N ILE A 135 5.75 -4.72 -15.83
CA ILE A 135 5.61 -3.79 -16.97
C ILE A 135 6.43 -2.52 -16.71
N GLN A 136 6.32 -1.94 -15.51
CA GLN A 136 7.08 -0.74 -15.15
C GLN A 136 8.60 -0.98 -15.20
N LEU A 137 9.05 -2.14 -14.74
CA LEU A 137 10.46 -2.54 -14.84
C LEU A 137 10.92 -2.64 -16.30
N ALA A 138 10.13 -3.29 -17.16
CA ALA A 138 10.44 -3.41 -18.59
C ALA A 138 10.51 -2.03 -19.27
N ARG A 139 9.56 -1.14 -18.98
CA ARG A 139 9.56 0.24 -19.49
C ARG A 139 10.77 1.03 -19.03
N LEU A 140 11.14 0.91 -17.75
CA LEU A 140 12.29 1.61 -17.20
C LEU A 140 13.62 1.07 -17.77
N ARG A 141 13.73 -0.23 -18.04
CA ARG A 141 14.85 -0.84 -18.78
C ARG A 141 14.97 -0.28 -20.20
N ALA A 142 13.86 -0.10 -20.88
CA ALA A 142 13.78 0.46 -22.24
C ALA A 142 13.95 1.99 -22.30
N ALA A 143 13.87 2.69 -21.17
CA ALA A 143 13.83 4.15 -21.12
C ALA A 143 15.09 4.86 -21.63
N LYS A 144 16.20 4.14 -21.85
CA LYS A 144 17.47 4.73 -22.36
C LYS A 144 17.29 5.50 -23.68
N GLY A 145 16.31 5.11 -24.52
CA GLY A 145 16.02 5.76 -25.80
C GLY A 145 15.02 6.93 -25.72
N LEU A 146 14.47 7.21 -24.55
CA LEU A 146 13.50 8.29 -24.37
C LEU A 146 14.16 9.65 -24.14
N GLU A 147 13.41 10.73 -24.37
CA GLU A 147 13.82 12.09 -23.99
C GLU A 147 14.01 12.20 -22.47
N SER A 148 14.92 13.11 -22.04
CA SER A 148 15.30 13.28 -20.63
C SER A 148 14.10 13.55 -19.72
N ALA A 149 13.14 14.38 -20.15
CA ALA A 149 11.94 14.66 -19.39
C ALA A 149 11.06 13.42 -19.19
N ALA A 150 10.90 12.59 -20.24
CA ALA A 150 10.17 11.33 -20.15
C ALA A 150 10.86 10.30 -19.24
N GLN A 151 12.21 10.23 -19.31
CA GLN A 151 13.01 9.40 -18.42
C GLN A 151 12.81 9.79 -16.95
N GLN A 152 12.92 11.07 -16.64
CA GLN A 152 12.76 11.58 -15.28
C GLN A 152 11.35 11.33 -14.75
N LYS A 153 10.32 11.55 -15.56
CA LYS A 153 8.94 11.30 -15.19
C LYS A 153 8.69 9.83 -14.86
N LEU A 154 9.11 8.92 -15.75
CA LEU A 154 9.00 7.47 -15.54
C LEU A 154 9.75 7.02 -14.28
N ALA A 155 10.93 7.59 -14.05
CA ALA A 155 11.76 7.29 -12.88
C ALA A 155 11.16 7.83 -11.57
N ALA A 156 10.58 9.04 -11.59
CA ALA A 156 9.88 9.63 -10.44
C ALA A 156 8.66 8.80 -10.04
N GLU A 157 7.83 8.42 -11.01
CA GLU A 157 6.70 7.51 -10.81
C GLU A 157 7.16 6.17 -10.21
N THR A 158 8.22 5.60 -10.76
CA THR A 158 8.79 4.32 -10.28
C THR A 158 9.22 4.43 -8.84
N ARG A 159 9.94 5.48 -8.47
CA ARG A 159 10.44 5.69 -7.10
C ARG A 159 9.32 6.01 -6.12
N ALA A 160 8.29 6.74 -6.56
CA ALA A 160 7.19 7.16 -5.70
C ALA A 160 6.14 6.05 -5.45
N VAL A 161 5.95 5.11 -6.37
CA VAL A 161 4.86 4.11 -6.28
C VAL A 161 5.37 2.68 -6.42
N PHE A 162 6.02 2.35 -7.52
CA PHE A 162 6.28 0.95 -7.86
C PHE A 162 7.37 0.30 -7.02
N ALA A 163 8.46 1.02 -6.71
CA ALA A 163 9.51 0.48 -5.85
C ALA A 163 9.04 0.25 -4.41
N PRO A 164 8.27 1.16 -3.77
CA PRO A 164 7.65 0.89 -2.47
C PRO A 164 6.64 -0.24 -2.48
N LEU A 165 5.80 -0.37 -3.52
CA LEU A 165 4.88 -1.50 -3.66
C LEU A 165 5.64 -2.82 -3.78
N ALA A 166 6.67 -2.87 -4.62
CA ALA A 166 7.54 -4.06 -4.75
C ALA A 166 8.20 -4.42 -3.40
N ASN A 167 8.65 -3.40 -2.63
CA ASN A 167 9.18 -3.57 -1.28
C ASN A 167 8.16 -4.22 -0.34
N ARG A 168 6.93 -3.72 -0.33
CA ARG A 168 5.88 -4.19 0.57
C ARG A 168 5.37 -5.59 0.19
N LEU A 169 5.30 -5.87 -1.10
CA LEU A 169 4.97 -7.21 -1.61
C LEU A 169 6.14 -8.20 -1.44
N GLY A 170 7.30 -7.73 -0.98
CA GLY A 170 8.49 -8.55 -0.73
C GLY A 170 9.24 -8.97 -1.99
N ILE A 171 8.97 -8.36 -3.15
CA ILE A 171 9.63 -8.67 -4.43
C ILE A 171 10.94 -7.88 -4.52
N TRP A 172 11.95 -8.30 -3.72
CA TRP A 172 13.17 -7.52 -3.50
C TRP A 172 14.02 -7.31 -4.74
N GLN A 173 14.12 -8.32 -5.59
CA GLN A 173 14.93 -8.19 -6.82
C GLN A 173 14.39 -7.10 -7.72
N VAL A 174 13.08 -7.10 -7.95
CA VAL A 174 12.42 -6.07 -8.77
C VAL A 174 12.53 -4.71 -8.09
N LYS A 175 12.31 -4.64 -6.78
CA LYS A 175 12.44 -3.41 -5.99
C LYS A 175 13.81 -2.76 -6.17
N TRP A 176 14.88 -3.52 -5.99
CA TRP A 176 16.24 -2.99 -6.11
C TRP A 176 16.58 -2.53 -7.53
N GLU A 177 16.15 -3.28 -8.54
CA GLU A 177 16.36 -2.89 -9.91
C GLU A 177 15.57 -1.64 -10.30
N LEU A 178 14.33 -1.52 -9.85
CA LEU A 178 13.52 -0.31 -10.01
C LEU A 178 14.18 0.91 -9.37
N GLU A 179 14.69 0.74 -8.13
CA GLU A 179 15.39 1.82 -7.41
C GLU A 179 16.68 2.23 -8.12
N ASP A 180 17.53 1.27 -8.56
CA ASP A 180 18.80 1.56 -9.23
C ASP A 180 18.59 2.24 -10.59
N LEU A 181 17.59 1.78 -11.37
CA LEU A 181 17.26 2.38 -12.65
C LEU A 181 16.64 3.79 -12.46
N ALA A 182 15.73 3.95 -11.49
CA ALA A 182 15.17 5.25 -11.17
C ALA A 182 16.26 6.23 -10.70
N PHE A 183 17.18 5.80 -9.85
CA PHE A 183 18.35 6.57 -9.40
C PHE A 183 19.20 7.05 -10.56
N ARG A 184 19.45 6.18 -11.54
CA ARG A 184 20.23 6.50 -12.74
C ARG A 184 19.66 7.69 -13.52
N TYR A 185 18.32 7.81 -13.59
CA TYR A 185 17.66 8.87 -14.35
C TYR A 185 17.36 10.12 -13.53
N LEU A 186 17.12 9.99 -12.23
CA LEU A 186 16.78 11.12 -11.35
C LEU A 186 18.04 11.85 -10.85
N GLU A 187 19.07 11.09 -10.44
CA GLU A 187 20.34 11.63 -9.93
C GLU A 187 21.53 11.13 -10.75
N PRO A 188 21.64 11.45 -12.05
CA PRO A 188 22.60 10.85 -12.97
C PRO A 188 24.07 11.17 -12.62
N GLN A 189 24.33 12.27 -11.93
CA GLN A 189 25.70 12.64 -11.50
C GLN A 189 26.16 11.75 -10.34
N ASP A 190 25.33 11.61 -9.28
CA ASP A 190 25.63 10.75 -8.14
C ASP A 190 25.68 9.29 -8.54
N TYR A 191 24.77 8.83 -9.40
CA TYR A 191 24.81 7.48 -9.95
C TYR A 191 26.16 7.18 -10.63
N ARG A 192 26.62 8.07 -11.52
CA ARG A 192 27.89 7.90 -12.22
C ARG A 192 29.09 7.94 -11.28
N ARG A 193 29.09 8.87 -10.31
CA ARG A 193 30.14 9.00 -9.30
C ARG A 193 30.29 7.71 -8.48
N ILE A 194 29.19 7.18 -7.94
CA ILE A 194 29.19 5.96 -7.14
C ILE A 194 29.54 4.74 -8.00
N ALA A 195 28.97 4.63 -9.21
CA ALA A 195 29.27 3.53 -10.12
C ALA A 195 30.75 3.49 -10.53
N ALA A 196 31.36 4.64 -10.83
CA ALA A 196 32.78 4.74 -11.17
C ALA A 196 33.68 4.33 -9.99
N ALA A 197 33.44 4.86 -8.80
CA ALA A 197 34.20 4.53 -7.59
C ALA A 197 34.12 3.04 -7.21
N LEU A 198 32.95 2.42 -7.45
CA LEU A 198 32.78 0.97 -7.24
C LEU A 198 33.46 0.15 -8.33
N ALA A 199 33.49 0.62 -9.58
CA ALA A 199 34.16 -0.06 -10.69
C ALA A 199 35.66 -0.04 -10.50
N GLU A 200 36.26 1.06 -10.07
CA GLU A 200 37.70 1.20 -9.85
C GLU A 200 38.23 0.18 -8.82
N LYS A 201 37.49 -0.07 -7.76
CA LYS A 201 37.84 -1.02 -6.69
C LYS A 201 37.23 -2.42 -6.86
N ARG A 202 36.71 -2.73 -8.04
CA ARG A 202 35.92 -3.95 -8.27
C ARG A 202 36.76 -5.22 -8.10
N ILE A 203 37.94 -5.29 -8.73
CA ILE A 203 38.80 -6.48 -8.74
C ILE A 203 39.26 -6.81 -7.31
N ASP A 204 39.71 -5.81 -6.55
CA ASP A 204 40.21 -6.02 -5.21
C ASP A 204 39.06 -6.43 -4.25
N ARG A 205 37.88 -5.85 -4.44
CA ARG A 205 36.68 -6.22 -3.68
C ARG A 205 36.21 -7.65 -3.98
N GLU A 206 36.19 -8.05 -5.26
CA GLU A 206 35.83 -9.41 -5.68
C GLU A 206 36.81 -10.43 -5.12
N ARG A 207 38.13 -10.15 -5.19
CA ARG A 207 39.18 -11.00 -4.61
C ARG A 207 39.00 -11.15 -3.09
N TYR A 208 38.76 -10.06 -2.38
CA TYR A 208 38.55 -10.07 -0.94
C TYR A 208 37.31 -10.88 -0.54
N VAL A 209 36.19 -10.65 -1.24
CA VAL A 209 34.93 -11.39 -0.97
C VAL A 209 35.13 -12.88 -1.24
N GLU A 210 35.85 -13.25 -2.29
CA GLU A 210 36.12 -14.65 -2.63
C GLU A 210 37.05 -15.32 -1.60
N GLU A 211 38.06 -14.61 -1.12
CA GLU A 211 38.95 -15.10 -0.05
C GLU A 211 38.14 -15.36 1.23
N PHE A 212 37.31 -14.41 1.67
CA PHE A 212 36.44 -14.56 2.84
C PHE A 212 35.45 -15.69 2.64
N ARG A 213 34.79 -15.76 1.47
CA ARG A 213 33.82 -16.81 1.12
C ARG A 213 34.45 -18.20 1.27
N SER A 214 35.65 -18.37 0.75
CA SER A 214 36.36 -19.64 0.77
C SER A 214 36.71 -20.07 2.19
N GLN A 215 37.26 -19.17 3.00
CA GLN A 215 37.54 -19.42 4.42
C GLN A 215 36.28 -19.77 5.21
N LEU A 216 35.18 -19.02 4.98
CA LEU A 216 33.92 -19.25 5.64
C LEU A 216 33.31 -20.61 5.26
N GLN A 217 33.32 -20.95 3.95
CA GLN A 217 32.83 -22.24 3.46
C GLN A 217 33.56 -23.42 4.10
N GLN A 218 34.90 -23.32 4.22
CA GLN A 218 35.73 -24.35 4.86
C GLN A 218 35.38 -24.51 6.35
N ARG A 219 35.20 -23.39 7.08
CA ARG A 219 34.85 -23.44 8.50
C ARG A 219 33.47 -24.03 8.73
N LEU A 220 32.45 -23.66 7.93
CA LEU A 220 31.12 -24.25 8.01
C LEU A 220 31.15 -25.75 7.76
N ALA A 221 31.92 -26.19 6.76
CA ALA A 221 32.07 -27.62 6.47
C ALA A 221 32.77 -28.38 7.60
N SER A 222 33.81 -27.80 8.26
CA SER A 222 34.49 -28.41 9.39
C SER A 222 33.62 -28.59 10.62
N GLU A 223 32.57 -27.74 10.79
CA GLU A 223 31.57 -27.85 11.85
C GLU A 223 30.34 -28.68 11.43
N GLY A 224 30.40 -29.32 10.26
CA GLY A 224 29.32 -30.16 9.75
C GLY A 224 28.06 -29.40 9.33
N ILE A 225 28.17 -28.10 9.06
CA ILE A 225 27.05 -27.26 8.64
C ILE A 225 27.00 -27.27 7.10
N GLU A 226 25.91 -27.82 6.57
CA GLU A 226 25.63 -27.80 5.14
C GLU A 226 25.03 -26.42 4.75
N ALA A 227 25.84 -25.61 4.09
CA ALA A 227 25.43 -24.26 3.68
C ALA A 227 26.14 -23.83 2.39
N GLU A 228 25.45 -23.03 1.60
CA GLU A 228 25.99 -22.39 0.40
C GLU A 228 26.41 -20.95 0.75
N VAL A 229 27.65 -20.60 0.47
CA VAL A 229 28.17 -19.23 0.67
C VAL A 229 28.38 -18.55 -0.66
N SER A 230 27.76 -17.39 -0.85
CA SER A 230 27.87 -16.58 -2.08
C SER A 230 28.20 -15.13 -1.77
N GLY A 231 28.95 -14.47 -2.67
CA GLY A 231 29.16 -13.03 -2.61
C GLY A 231 27.88 -12.27 -2.96
N ARG A 232 27.62 -11.17 -2.26
CA ARG A 232 26.46 -10.31 -2.50
C ARG A 232 26.89 -8.94 -3.01
N ALA A 233 26.47 -8.60 -4.22
CA ALA A 233 26.61 -7.24 -4.73
C ALA A 233 25.56 -6.33 -4.07
N LYS A 234 25.99 -5.18 -3.57
CA LYS A 234 25.09 -4.16 -3.02
C LYS A 234 24.61 -3.22 -4.12
N HIS A 235 23.33 -2.89 -4.09
CA HIS A 235 22.70 -2.02 -5.07
C HIS A 235 23.14 -0.56 -4.88
N LEU A 236 23.32 0.17 -6.00
CA LEU A 236 23.86 1.53 -6.02
C LEU A 236 23.00 2.51 -5.24
N TYR A 237 21.68 2.44 -5.40
CA TYR A 237 20.76 3.30 -4.67
C TYR A 237 20.77 3.03 -3.16
N SER A 238 20.93 1.78 -2.74
CA SER A 238 21.05 1.43 -1.32
C SER A 238 22.32 2.02 -0.70
N ILE A 239 23.42 2.06 -1.45
CA ILE A 239 24.67 2.72 -1.06
C ILE A 239 24.45 4.23 -0.95
N TYR A 240 23.87 4.86 -1.97
CA TYR A 240 23.54 6.29 -1.98
C TYR A 240 22.67 6.69 -0.79
N ARG A 241 21.58 5.98 -0.54
CA ARG A 241 20.70 6.23 0.62
C ARG A 241 21.45 6.14 1.95
N LYS A 242 22.35 5.16 2.11
CA LYS A 242 23.14 5.01 3.34
C LYS A 242 24.15 6.14 3.51
N MET A 243 24.81 6.59 2.42
CA MET A 243 25.67 7.78 2.43
C MET A 243 24.92 9.02 2.87
N GLN A 244 23.76 9.28 2.28
CA GLN A 244 22.92 10.44 2.63
C GLN A 244 22.43 10.38 4.09
N ARG A 245 21.98 9.21 4.54
CA ARG A 245 21.42 9.02 5.88
C ARG A 245 22.46 9.16 7.00
N LYS A 246 23.64 8.58 6.79
CA LYS A 246 24.74 8.57 7.78
C LYS A 246 25.70 9.75 7.59
N GLN A 247 25.54 10.55 6.53
CA GLN A 247 26.45 11.64 6.14
C GLN A 247 27.91 11.14 5.99
N LEU A 248 28.09 9.92 5.44
CA LEU A 248 29.38 9.26 5.26
C LEU A 248 29.82 9.29 3.82
N ALA A 249 31.14 9.36 3.60
CA ALA A 249 31.74 9.14 2.29
C ALA A 249 31.65 7.64 1.90
N LEU A 250 31.82 7.32 0.60
CA LEU A 250 31.73 5.94 0.12
C LEU A 250 32.79 5.03 0.76
N GLU A 251 33.96 5.58 1.05
CA GLU A 251 35.11 4.90 1.65
C GLU A 251 34.85 4.50 3.12
N GLU A 252 33.98 5.22 3.80
CA GLU A 252 33.61 5.01 5.20
C GLU A 252 32.47 3.99 5.36
N LEU A 253 31.89 3.51 4.23
CA LEU A 253 30.84 2.50 4.26
C LEU A 253 31.42 1.09 4.42
N PHE A 254 31.16 0.46 5.55
CA PHE A 254 31.63 -0.89 5.88
C PHE A 254 30.95 -2.00 5.06
N ASP A 255 29.72 -1.79 4.61
CA ASP A 255 28.84 -2.80 4.04
C ASP A 255 28.84 -2.88 2.48
N VAL A 256 29.86 -2.32 1.86
CA VAL A 256 30.09 -2.46 0.41
C VAL A 256 30.56 -3.89 0.06
N ARG A 257 31.12 -4.61 1.04
CA ARG A 257 31.50 -6.02 0.96
C ARG A 257 30.49 -6.84 1.71
N ALA A 258 29.88 -7.81 1.08
CA ALA A 258 28.89 -8.67 1.73
C ALA A 258 28.94 -10.10 1.20
N VAL A 259 28.66 -11.05 2.07
CA VAL A 259 28.41 -12.45 1.73
C VAL A 259 27.06 -12.88 2.24
N ARG A 260 26.52 -13.92 1.61
CA ARG A 260 25.27 -14.56 2.00
C ARG A 260 25.52 -16.04 2.26
N ILE A 261 24.98 -16.53 3.38
CA ILE A 261 24.97 -17.93 3.76
C ILE A 261 23.54 -18.44 3.61
N LEU A 262 23.33 -19.47 2.80
CA LEU A 262 22.07 -20.17 2.66
C LEU A 262 22.18 -21.51 3.37
N CYS A 263 21.37 -21.70 4.40
CA CYS A 263 21.32 -22.91 5.22
C CYS A 263 20.07 -23.74 4.90
N THR A 264 20.09 -25.01 5.28
CA THR A 264 18.95 -25.93 5.12
C THR A 264 17.88 -25.70 6.19
N SER A 265 18.26 -25.32 7.41
CA SER A 265 17.34 -25.11 8.53
C SER A 265 17.63 -23.82 9.31
N VAL A 266 16.62 -23.37 10.10
CA VAL A 266 16.77 -22.23 11.03
C VAL A 266 17.84 -22.53 12.08
N ARG A 267 17.92 -23.78 12.56
CA ARG A 267 18.96 -24.21 13.50
C ARG A 267 20.36 -23.99 12.92
N ASP A 268 20.56 -24.35 11.64
CA ASP A 268 21.84 -24.20 10.97
C ASP A 268 22.18 -22.72 10.73
N CYS A 269 21.17 -21.85 10.58
CA CYS A 269 21.40 -20.39 10.52
C CYS A 269 22.05 -19.87 11.81
N TYR A 270 21.56 -20.28 12.98
CA TYR A 270 22.16 -19.86 14.25
C TYR A 270 23.51 -20.55 14.53
N ALA A 271 23.67 -21.81 14.07
CA ALA A 271 24.98 -22.48 14.13
C ALA A 271 26.01 -21.77 13.25
N ALA A 272 25.62 -21.38 12.03
CA ALA A 272 26.49 -20.60 11.14
C ALA A 272 26.85 -19.23 11.72
N LEU A 273 25.91 -18.55 12.42
CA LEU A 273 26.23 -17.33 13.16
C LEU A 273 27.31 -17.57 14.21
N GLY A 274 27.24 -18.67 14.96
CA GLY A 274 28.25 -19.09 15.92
C GLY A 274 29.64 -19.27 15.27
N VAL A 275 29.71 -19.90 14.09
CA VAL A 275 30.94 -20.07 13.31
C VAL A 275 31.50 -18.71 12.86
N VAL A 276 30.64 -17.81 12.40
CA VAL A 276 31.04 -16.45 11.96
C VAL A 276 31.62 -15.67 13.14
N HIS A 277 30.93 -15.60 14.28
CA HIS A 277 31.37 -14.82 15.44
C HIS A 277 32.55 -15.49 16.19
N GLY A 278 32.68 -16.83 16.12
CA GLY A 278 33.85 -17.56 16.64
C GLY A 278 35.09 -17.42 15.76
N GLY A 279 34.90 -17.16 14.46
CA GLY A 279 35.99 -17.03 13.49
C GLY A 279 36.52 -15.61 13.29
N TRP A 280 35.67 -14.60 13.48
CA TRP A 280 35.97 -13.20 13.23
C TRP A 280 35.35 -12.29 14.30
N THR A 281 36.02 -11.19 14.62
CA THR A 281 35.51 -10.21 15.59
C THR A 281 34.29 -9.50 15.02
N TYR A 282 33.13 -9.60 15.69
CA TYR A 282 31.92 -8.89 15.29
C TYR A 282 31.98 -7.39 15.59
N ILE A 283 31.26 -6.58 14.80
CA ILE A 283 31.19 -5.12 14.96
C ILE A 283 29.95 -4.80 15.78
N PRO A 284 30.08 -4.23 17.01
CA PRO A 284 28.95 -3.87 17.86
C PRO A 284 27.99 -2.88 17.16
N GLY A 285 26.68 -3.12 17.29
CA GLY A 285 25.65 -2.26 16.70
C GLY A 285 25.30 -2.55 15.24
N GLU A 286 26.01 -3.49 14.60
CA GLU A 286 25.70 -3.96 13.23
C GLU A 286 25.21 -5.44 13.26
N PHE A 287 24.32 -5.75 14.23
CA PHE A 287 23.67 -7.06 14.35
C PHE A 287 22.16 -6.89 14.37
N ASP A 288 21.48 -7.58 13.47
CA ASP A 288 20.01 -7.63 13.40
C ASP A 288 19.55 -9.07 13.20
N ASP A 289 18.62 -9.55 14.03
CA ASP A 289 17.99 -10.86 13.89
C ASP A 289 16.54 -10.72 13.38
N TYR A 290 16.40 -10.76 12.05
CA TYR A 290 15.09 -10.77 11.39
C TYR A 290 14.51 -12.18 11.20
N ILE A 291 15.15 -13.23 11.72
CA ILE A 291 14.54 -14.56 11.82
C ILE A 291 13.64 -14.59 13.05
N ALA A 292 14.15 -14.13 14.19
CA ALA A 292 13.39 -14.03 15.43
C ALA A 292 12.32 -12.91 15.36
N THR A 293 12.65 -11.77 14.76
CA THR A 293 11.77 -10.62 14.59
C THR A 293 11.67 -10.21 13.12
N PRO A 294 10.81 -10.89 12.33
CA PRO A 294 10.64 -10.60 10.90
C PRO A 294 10.23 -9.14 10.65
N LYS A 295 10.69 -8.56 9.54
CA LYS A 295 10.21 -7.25 9.10
C LYS A 295 8.75 -7.31 8.62
N ASP A 296 8.05 -6.18 8.58
CA ASP A 296 6.64 -6.08 8.14
C ASP A 296 6.37 -6.64 6.75
N ASN A 297 7.39 -6.65 5.89
CA ASN A 297 7.34 -7.26 4.57
C ASN A 297 7.73 -8.75 4.60
N PHE A 298 7.73 -9.34 5.78
CA PHE A 298 8.07 -10.76 6.06
C PHE A 298 9.50 -11.15 5.67
N TYR A 299 10.40 -10.18 5.56
CA TYR A 299 11.81 -10.45 5.34
C TYR A 299 12.42 -11.11 6.58
N ARG A 300 13.06 -12.26 6.38
CA ARG A 300 13.76 -13.03 7.42
C ARG A 300 15.21 -13.27 7.03
N SER A 301 16.13 -12.86 7.87
CA SER A 301 17.58 -13.12 7.73
C SER A 301 18.29 -12.65 9.00
N ILE A 302 19.34 -13.29 9.41
CA ILE A 302 20.28 -12.71 10.38
C ILE A 302 21.25 -11.83 9.61
N HIS A 303 21.50 -10.62 10.07
CA HIS A 303 22.50 -9.71 9.55
C HIS A 303 23.56 -9.45 10.62
N THR A 304 24.80 -9.60 10.27
CA THR A 304 25.92 -9.25 11.15
C THR A 304 27.07 -8.69 10.34
N ALA A 305 27.90 -7.85 10.94
CA ALA A 305 29.14 -7.39 10.34
C ALA A 305 30.34 -7.81 11.19
N VAL A 306 31.38 -8.28 10.51
CA VAL A 306 32.61 -8.74 11.18
C VAL A 306 33.84 -8.11 10.56
N ILE A 307 34.94 -8.06 11.32
CA ILE A 307 36.25 -7.71 10.82
C ILE A 307 36.88 -8.96 10.19
N GLY A 308 36.87 -9.01 8.88
CA GLY A 308 37.40 -10.12 8.10
C GLY A 308 38.91 -10.04 7.86
N PRO A 309 39.44 -10.77 6.85
CA PRO A 309 40.83 -10.69 6.46
C PRO A 309 41.28 -9.25 6.20
N GLN A 310 42.56 -8.96 6.36
CA GLN A 310 43.17 -7.64 6.14
C GLN A 310 42.54 -6.52 7.01
N ALA A 311 41.89 -6.88 8.13
CA ALA A 311 41.20 -5.96 9.02
C ALA A 311 40.08 -5.13 8.33
N LEU A 312 39.52 -5.65 7.23
CA LEU A 312 38.45 -4.98 6.52
C LEU A 312 37.08 -5.51 6.96
N PRO A 313 36.06 -4.63 7.15
CA PRO A 313 34.72 -5.06 7.54
C PRO A 313 33.97 -5.73 6.38
N ILE A 314 33.16 -6.73 6.73
CA ILE A 314 32.29 -7.45 5.80
C ILE A 314 30.95 -7.76 6.45
N GLU A 315 29.86 -7.51 5.71
CA GLU A 315 28.49 -7.88 6.13
C GLU A 315 28.27 -9.37 5.81
N VAL A 316 27.68 -10.11 6.74
CA VAL A 316 27.27 -11.50 6.58
C VAL A 316 25.76 -11.60 6.77
N GLN A 317 25.06 -12.10 5.76
CA GLN A 317 23.63 -12.38 5.79
C GLN A 317 23.39 -13.88 5.85
N ILE A 318 22.63 -14.35 6.84
CA ILE A 318 22.38 -15.76 7.07
C ILE A 318 20.89 -16.03 7.04
N ARG A 319 20.43 -16.96 6.19
CA ARG A 319 19.03 -17.34 6.06
C ARG A 319 18.89 -18.73 5.43
N THR A 320 17.69 -19.31 5.52
CA THR A 320 17.44 -20.59 4.82
C THR A 320 17.18 -20.36 3.33
N HIS A 321 17.27 -21.45 2.53
CA HIS A 321 16.90 -21.42 1.11
C HIS A 321 15.44 -20.95 0.91
N GLU A 322 14.51 -21.41 1.79
CA GLU A 322 13.12 -20.99 1.74
C GLU A 322 12.96 -19.48 2.01
N MET A 323 13.62 -18.96 3.08
CA MET A 323 13.62 -17.51 3.37
C MET A 323 14.24 -16.71 2.23
N HIS A 324 15.24 -17.27 1.53
CA HIS A 324 15.84 -16.65 0.38
C HIS A 324 14.85 -16.51 -0.77
N GLN A 325 14.16 -17.60 -1.13
CA GLN A 325 13.14 -17.58 -2.18
C GLN A 325 11.99 -16.62 -1.85
N GLN A 326 11.49 -16.66 -0.62
CA GLN A 326 10.47 -15.73 -0.14
C GLN A 326 10.92 -14.27 -0.19
N ALA A 327 12.21 -13.99 0.11
CA ALA A 327 12.76 -12.65 0.03
C ALA A 327 12.95 -12.17 -1.41
N GLU A 328 13.36 -13.03 -2.35
CA GLU A 328 13.61 -12.63 -3.74
C GLU A 328 12.31 -12.41 -4.51
N LEU A 329 11.30 -13.26 -4.32
CA LEU A 329 10.06 -13.31 -5.10
C LEU A 329 8.83 -12.77 -4.35
N GLY A 330 8.88 -12.67 -3.02
CA GLY A 330 7.78 -12.15 -2.20
C GLY A 330 6.46 -12.89 -2.43
N VAL A 331 5.40 -12.14 -2.72
CA VAL A 331 4.09 -12.73 -3.05
C VAL A 331 4.12 -13.57 -4.33
N ALA A 332 5.04 -13.30 -5.25
CA ALA A 332 5.16 -14.07 -6.50
C ALA A 332 5.66 -15.50 -6.26
N ALA A 333 6.44 -15.74 -5.20
CA ALA A 333 6.87 -17.10 -4.83
C ALA A 333 5.71 -18.06 -4.60
N HIS A 334 4.58 -17.55 -4.12
CA HIS A 334 3.39 -18.36 -3.86
C HIS A 334 2.79 -18.97 -5.13
N TRP A 335 2.89 -18.28 -6.27
CA TRP A 335 2.35 -18.79 -7.55
C TRP A 335 3.33 -19.73 -8.26
N LEU A 336 4.63 -19.50 -8.11
CA LEU A 336 5.65 -20.35 -8.72
C LEU A 336 5.74 -21.77 -8.13
N TYR A 337 5.36 -21.95 -6.84
CA TYR A 337 5.65 -23.19 -6.12
C TYR A 337 4.42 -23.92 -5.54
N LYS A 338 3.18 -23.40 -5.73
CA LYS A 338 1.98 -24.04 -5.16
C LYS A 338 0.85 -24.20 -6.17
N GLU A 339 0.87 -25.30 -6.88
CA GLU A 339 -0.35 -25.94 -7.37
C GLU A 339 -1.00 -26.69 -6.19
N GLY A 340 -2.10 -26.15 -5.65
CA GLY A 340 -3.03 -26.87 -4.76
C GLY A 340 -2.57 -27.10 -3.31
N GLY A 341 -2.56 -26.07 -2.49
CA GLY A 341 -2.33 -26.24 -1.04
C GLY A 341 -2.73 -25.02 -0.21
N ALA A 342 -2.93 -25.19 1.09
CA ALA A 342 -3.40 -24.19 2.04
C ALA A 342 -2.74 -22.83 1.87
N ARG A 343 -3.55 -21.75 1.91
CA ARG A 343 -3.09 -20.36 1.88
C ARG A 343 -2.02 -20.15 2.93
N ASP A 344 -0.84 -19.74 2.51
CA ASP A 344 0.27 -19.42 3.42
C ASP A 344 -0.17 -18.29 4.36
N ALA A 345 0.07 -18.44 5.66
CA ALA A 345 -0.25 -17.43 6.66
C ALA A 345 0.38 -16.07 6.32
N SER A 346 1.59 -16.07 5.75
CA SER A 346 2.29 -14.87 5.26
C SER A 346 1.52 -14.15 4.13
N TYR A 347 0.93 -14.90 3.20
CA TYR A 347 0.11 -14.32 2.13
C TYR A 347 -1.19 -13.71 2.68
N ALA A 348 -1.89 -14.44 3.57
CA ALA A 348 -3.10 -13.94 4.21
C ALA A 348 -2.84 -12.64 4.99
N GLN A 349 -1.71 -12.55 5.71
CA GLN A 349 -1.30 -11.36 6.43
C GLN A 349 -0.99 -10.17 5.50
N LYS A 350 -0.38 -10.39 4.33
CA LYS A 350 -0.14 -9.32 3.34
C LYS A 350 -1.44 -8.76 2.77
N ILE A 351 -2.41 -9.60 2.50
CA ILE A 351 -3.75 -9.16 2.04
C ILE A 351 -4.48 -8.43 3.16
N GLU A 352 -4.40 -8.93 4.40
CA GLU A 352 -5.02 -8.30 5.56
C GLU A 352 -4.45 -6.90 5.83
N TRP A 353 -3.13 -6.73 5.71
CA TRP A 353 -2.51 -5.41 5.78
C TRP A 353 -3.07 -4.44 4.74
N VAL A 354 -3.24 -4.88 3.48
CA VAL A 354 -3.84 -4.04 2.43
C VAL A 354 -5.27 -3.65 2.79
N ARG A 355 -6.07 -4.59 3.34
CA ARG A 355 -7.42 -4.30 3.81
C ARG A 355 -7.43 -3.24 4.90
N GLN A 356 -6.53 -3.36 5.89
CA GLN A 356 -6.40 -2.37 6.98
C GLN A 356 -6.03 -0.98 6.48
N LEU A 357 -5.19 -0.86 5.43
CA LEU A 357 -4.89 0.43 4.80
C LEU A 357 -6.10 1.05 4.12
N LEU A 358 -7.00 0.21 3.58
CA LEU A 358 -8.20 0.62 2.88
C LEU A 358 -9.39 0.85 3.81
N GLU A 359 -9.32 0.37 5.07
CA GLU A 359 -10.38 0.59 6.05
C GLU A 359 -10.56 2.08 6.34
N PRO A 360 -11.82 2.55 6.36
CA PRO A 360 -12.13 3.92 6.77
C PRO A 360 -11.68 4.13 8.21
N SER A 361 -11.21 5.33 8.52
CA SER A 361 -11.04 5.73 9.92
C SER A 361 -12.41 5.61 10.64
N GLU A 362 -12.43 5.04 11.84
CA GLU A 362 -13.66 4.81 12.63
C GLU A 362 -14.52 6.07 12.84
N ASP A 363 -13.99 7.24 12.54
CA ASP A 363 -14.60 8.54 12.78
C ASP A 363 -15.65 8.99 11.74
N GLY A 364 -15.94 8.18 10.70
CA GLY A 364 -17.03 8.46 9.74
C GLY A 364 -16.89 9.75 8.91
N THR A 365 -15.88 10.57 9.19
CA THR A 365 -15.53 11.72 8.35
C THR A 365 -14.72 11.20 7.17
N ALA A 366 -15.13 11.54 5.96
CA ALA A 366 -14.38 11.26 4.75
C ALA A 366 -12.92 11.69 4.98
N SER A 367 -12.05 10.71 5.21
CA SER A 367 -10.61 10.95 5.36
C SER A 367 -10.19 11.71 4.12
N ARG A 368 -9.67 12.90 4.28
CA ARG A 368 -9.11 13.68 3.18
C ARG A 368 -8.06 12.84 2.50
N ASP A 369 -7.92 12.93 1.18
CA ASP A 369 -6.91 12.19 0.43
C ASP A 369 -5.52 12.38 1.02
N ALA A 370 -5.27 13.54 1.66
CA ALA A 370 -4.07 13.82 2.45
C ALA A 370 -3.84 12.82 3.62
N ASP A 371 -4.86 12.51 4.42
CA ASP A 371 -4.73 11.56 5.54
C ASP A 371 -4.49 10.12 5.05
N PHE A 372 -5.04 9.76 3.89
CA PHE A 372 -4.75 8.47 3.24
C PHE A 372 -3.32 8.43 2.72
N ILE A 373 -2.86 9.50 2.05
CA ILE A 373 -1.48 9.63 1.57
C ILE A 373 -0.50 9.53 2.73
N ASP A 374 -0.76 10.22 3.84
CA ASP A 374 0.11 10.21 5.01
C ASP A 374 0.17 8.82 5.65
N ARG A 375 -0.96 8.10 5.75
CA ARG A 375 -0.98 6.70 6.21
C ARG A 375 -0.19 5.77 5.29
N VAL A 376 -0.42 5.89 4.00
CA VAL A 376 0.28 5.08 3.00
C VAL A 376 1.78 5.42 2.97
N ARG A 377 2.15 6.70 3.11
CA ARG A 377 3.55 7.10 3.25
C ARG A 377 4.21 6.45 4.46
N ALA A 378 3.60 6.58 5.63
CA ALA A 378 4.12 5.99 6.85
C ALA A 378 4.31 4.47 6.71
N ASP A 379 3.37 3.79 6.07
CA ASP A 379 3.42 2.33 5.93
C ASP A 379 4.31 1.83 4.78
N LEU A 380 4.43 2.59 3.68
CA LEU A 380 5.21 2.16 2.50
C LEU A 380 6.65 2.66 2.49
N PHE A 381 6.92 3.84 3.07
CA PHE A 381 8.19 4.54 2.84
C PHE A 381 9.09 4.65 4.09
N GLU A 382 8.54 4.41 5.30
CA GLU A 382 9.32 4.59 6.52
C GLU A 382 10.05 3.31 6.93
N ASP A 383 11.32 3.47 7.30
CA ASP A 383 12.08 2.46 8.05
C ASP A 383 11.37 2.24 9.40
N ARG A 384 11.24 1.00 9.86
CA ARG A 384 10.55 0.65 11.10
C ARG A 384 11.50 0.49 12.27
N VAL A 385 10.98 0.73 13.46
CA VAL A 385 11.66 0.51 14.74
C VAL A 385 10.85 -0.49 15.57
N TYR A 386 11.52 -1.50 16.06
CA TYR A 386 10.93 -2.58 16.86
C TYR A 386 11.29 -2.36 18.33
N ALA A 387 10.32 -1.96 19.13
CA ALA A 387 10.46 -1.78 20.58
C ALA A 387 9.73 -2.89 21.33
N LEU A 388 10.14 -3.18 22.54
CA LEU A 388 9.62 -4.27 23.35
C LEU A 388 8.75 -3.72 24.49
N THR A 389 7.65 -4.41 24.80
CA THR A 389 6.96 -4.21 26.07
C THR A 389 7.77 -4.86 27.19
N PRO A 390 7.54 -4.51 28.48
CA PRO A 390 8.17 -5.20 29.62
C PRO A 390 7.86 -6.70 29.68
N ARG A 391 6.84 -7.18 28.94
CA ARG A 391 6.50 -8.60 28.80
C ARG A 391 7.21 -9.32 27.67
N GLY A 392 8.04 -8.57 26.89
CA GLY A 392 8.76 -9.09 25.75
C GLY A 392 7.97 -9.12 24.43
N GLU A 393 6.77 -8.51 24.39
CA GLU A 393 6.01 -8.36 23.14
C GLU A 393 6.66 -7.31 22.25
N VAL A 394 6.86 -7.63 20.98
CA VAL A 394 7.44 -6.72 19.99
C VAL A 394 6.38 -5.78 19.44
N ILE A 395 6.62 -4.49 19.53
CA ILE A 395 5.75 -3.44 18.98
C ILE A 395 6.47 -2.79 17.80
N ASP A 396 5.81 -2.82 16.67
CA ASP A 396 6.28 -2.26 15.41
C ASP A 396 5.84 -0.79 15.27
N LEU A 397 6.79 0.10 14.99
CA LEU A 397 6.60 1.54 14.95
C LEU A 397 7.35 2.15 13.75
N PRO A 398 6.87 3.29 13.19
CA PRO A 398 7.64 4.00 12.20
C PRO A 398 8.95 4.55 12.81
N ARG A 399 9.98 4.66 11.99
CA ARG A 399 11.23 5.27 12.40
C ARG A 399 11.01 6.71 12.85
N GLY A 400 11.68 7.10 13.93
CA GLY A 400 11.46 8.40 14.58
C GLY A 400 10.30 8.39 15.57
N ALA A 401 9.60 7.26 15.72
CA ALA A 401 8.56 7.10 16.72
C ALA A 401 9.08 7.36 18.13
N THR A 402 8.19 7.80 18.99
CA THR A 402 8.44 8.20 20.36
C THR A 402 7.78 7.24 21.34
N PRO A 403 8.07 7.30 22.64
CA PRO A 403 7.33 6.56 23.66
C PRO A 403 5.82 6.84 23.65
N LEU A 404 5.41 8.01 23.20
CA LEU A 404 4.00 8.34 23.05
C LEU A 404 3.36 7.60 21.88
N ASP A 405 4.05 7.49 20.75
CA ASP A 405 3.63 6.64 19.62
C ASP A 405 3.51 5.17 20.03
N PHE A 406 4.48 4.68 20.81
CA PHE A 406 4.46 3.34 21.39
C PHE A 406 3.21 3.12 22.27
N ALA A 407 2.87 4.07 23.13
CA ALA A 407 1.68 3.98 23.96
C ALA A 407 0.39 3.87 23.13
N TYR A 408 0.25 4.68 22.07
CA TYR A 408 -0.89 4.65 21.15
C TYR A 408 -0.93 3.39 20.28
N GLN A 409 0.22 2.80 19.98
CA GLN A 409 0.29 1.57 19.21
C GLN A 409 -0.15 0.36 20.05
N VAL A 410 0.28 0.29 21.31
CA VAL A 410 -0.13 -0.76 22.26
C VAL A 410 -1.64 -0.69 22.50
N HIS A 411 -2.17 0.46 22.90
CA HIS A 411 -3.59 0.67 23.10
C HIS A 411 -3.95 2.16 23.12
N THR A 412 -5.03 2.54 22.46
CA THR A 412 -5.48 3.95 22.36
C THR A 412 -5.67 4.60 23.74
N GLY A 413 -6.36 3.92 24.66
CA GLY A 413 -6.55 4.42 26.04
C GLY A 413 -5.24 4.51 26.85
N LEU A 414 -4.21 3.70 26.55
CA LEU A 414 -2.89 3.84 27.16
C LEU A 414 -2.22 5.13 26.68
N GLY A 415 -2.33 5.44 25.38
CA GLY A 415 -1.87 6.69 24.80
C GLY A 415 -2.52 7.91 25.45
N HIS A 416 -3.86 7.91 25.60
CA HIS A 416 -4.60 9.01 26.25
C HIS A 416 -4.25 9.20 27.71
N ARG A 417 -3.86 8.14 28.41
CA ARG A 417 -3.46 8.17 29.83
C ARG A 417 -1.96 8.32 30.04
N CYS A 418 -1.15 8.42 28.99
CA CYS A 418 0.30 8.54 29.10
C CYS A 418 0.69 9.78 29.91
N ARG A 419 1.63 9.63 30.86
CA ARG A 419 2.21 10.71 31.68
C ARG A 419 3.73 10.76 31.58
N GLY A 420 4.35 9.68 31.17
CA GLY A 420 5.78 9.54 31.04
C GLY A 420 6.15 8.16 30.49
N ALA A 421 7.42 7.94 30.28
CA ALA A 421 7.92 6.66 29.83
C ALA A 421 9.30 6.35 30.41
N LYS A 422 9.63 5.06 30.46
CA LYS A 422 10.99 4.59 30.74
C LYS A 422 11.47 3.78 29.55
N ILE A 423 12.70 3.98 29.15
CA ILE A 423 13.43 3.16 28.18
C ILE A 423 14.51 2.41 28.92
N ASN A 424 14.50 1.08 28.84
CA ASN A 424 15.46 0.20 29.53
C ASN A 424 15.58 0.55 31.06
N GLY A 425 14.44 0.84 31.69
CA GLY A 425 14.35 1.19 33.13
C GLY A 425 14.68 2.66 33.47
N ARG A 426 15.12 3.50 32.53
CA ARG A 426 15.45 4.92 32.74
C ARG A 426 14.29 5.81 32.26
N ILE A 427 13.90 6.79 33.08
CA ILE A 427 12.90 7.79 32.71
C ILE A 427 13.45 8.66 31.57
N VAL A 428 12.64 8.85 30.53
CA VAL A 428 12.98 9.63 29.33
C VAL A 428 11.87 10.62 28.98
N PRO A 429 12.19 11.70 28.25
CA PRO A 429 11.18 12.58 27.67
C PRO A 429 10.28 11.83 26.67
N LEU A 430 9.01 12.23 26.58
CA LEU A 430 8.06 11.65 25.59
C LEU A 430 8.43 11.98 24.12
N THR A 431 9.35 12.90 23.90
CA THR A 431 9.90 13.29 22.59
C THR A 431 11.16 12.51 22.20
N GLN A 432 11.64 11.61 23.06
CA GLN A 432 12.80 10.75 22.76
C GLN A 432 12.48 9.82 21.60
N THR A 433 13.33 9.78 20.57
CA THR A 433 13.21 8.81 19.48
C THR A 433 13.62 7.43 19.94
N LEU A 434 12.82 6.42 19.56
CA LEU A 434 13.05 5.02 19.91
C LEU A 434 14.05 4.35 18.97
N ALA A 435 14.81 3.40 19.50
CA ALA A 435 15.73 2.54 18.76
C ALA A 435 15.28 1.05 18.82
N ASN A 436 15.81 0.23 17.90
CA ASN A 436 15.52 -1.21 17.85
C ASN A 436 15.96 -1.91 19.15
N GLY A 437 15.10 -2.79 19.66
CA GLY A 437 15.38 -3.63 20.82
C GLY A 437 15.23 -2.94 22.17
N GLU A 438 14.80 -1.69 22.22
CA GLU A 438 14.55 -0.99 23.48
C GLU A 438 13.29 -1.50 24.18
N VAL A 439 13.38 -1.69 25.50
CA VAL A 439 12.24 -2.07 26.35
C VAL A 439 11.56 -0.80 26.88
N ILE A 440 10.28 -0.63 26.51
CA ILE A 440 9.51 0.59 26.79
C ILE A 440 8.45 0.31 27.87
N GLU A 441 8.52 1.01 28.97
CA GLU A 441 7.51 1.01 30.05
C GLU A 441 6.77 2.37 30.05
N ILE A 442 5.46 2.35 29.82
CA ILE A 442 4.63 3.57 29.83
C ILE A 442 4.10 3.83 31.23
N ILE A 443 4.33 5.03 31.73
CA ILE A 443 3.77 5.50 32.98
C ILE A 443 2.41 6.13 32.68
N ALA A 444 1.34 5.41 33.04
CA ALA A 444 -0.03 5.83 32.77
C ALA A 444 -0.67 6.49 34.01
N GLY A 445 -1.44 7.55 33.77
CA GLY A 445 -2.36 8.14 34.74
C GLY A 445 -3.66 7.34 34.89
N LYS A 446 -4.49 7.75 35.86
CA LYS A 446 -5.82 7.14 36.06
C LYS A 446 -6.81 7.61 34.99
N ASP A 447 -6.78 8.89 34.64
CA ASP A 447 -7.74 9.53 33.76
C ASP A 447 -7.16 9.77 32.36
N GLU A 448 -8.00 9.67 31.34
CA GLU A 448 -7.71 10.05 29.97
C GLU A 448 -7.66 11.58 29.86
N SER A 449 -6.48 12.15 29.84
CA SER A 449 -6.31 13.60 29.65
C SER A 449 -5.02 13.87 28.86
N PRO A 450 -5.05 13.61 27.55
CA PRO A 450 -3.93 13.91 26.66
C PRO A 450 -3.73 15.44 26.56
N SER A 451 -2.49 15.88 26.32
CA SER A 451 -2.20 17.29 26.08
C SER A 451 -2.43 17.68 24.64
N ARG A 452 -3.01 18.87 24.39
CA ARG A 452 -3.10 19.46 23.03
C ARG A 452 -1.71 19.78 22.46
N ASP A 453 -0.72 20.03 23.30
CA ASP A 453 0.65 20.28 22.88
C ASP A 453 1.23 19.12 22.07
N TRP A 454 0.79 17.90 22.30
CA TRP A 454 1.23 16.72 21.56
C TRP A 454 0.84 16.73 20.07
N LEU A 455 -0.18 17.54 19.69
CA LEU A 455 -0.56 17.78 18.28
C LEU A 455 0.11 19.01 17.68
N ILE A 456 0.42 19.99 18.49
CA ILE A 456 0.88 21.33 18.07
C ILE A 456 2.40 21.37 17.98
N GLN A 457 3.08 20.76 18.95
CA GLN A 457 4.54 20.76 19.03
C GLN A 457 5.12 19.56 18.27
N ASP A 458 6.09 19.81 17.41
CA ASP A 458 6.83 18.77 16.74
C ASP A 458 7.64 17.91 17.71
N GLY A 459 7.80 16.63 17.38
CA GLY A 459 8.62 15.68 18.14
C GLY A 459 7.87 14.82 19.17
N TYR A 460 6.59 15.09 19.49
CA TYR A 460 5.81 14.21 20.37
C TYR A 460 5.25 12.98 19.67
N LEU A 461 4.76 13.14 18.45
CA LEU A 461 4.16 12.07 17.66
C LEU A 461 4.74 12.08 16.24
N ALA A 462 5.46 11.03 15.88
CA ALA A 462 5.94 10.80 14.53
C ALA A 462 4.86 10.06 13.69
N SER A 463 4.12 9.14 14.32
CA SER A 463 3.12 8.31 13.65
C SER A 463 1.86 9.12 13.27
N PRO A 464 1.49 9.16 11.97
CA PRO A 464 0.22 9.75 11.52
C PRO A 464 -0.99 9.07 12.17
N ARG A 465 -0.90 7.76 12.43
CA ARG A 465 -1.95 6.97 13.09
C ARG A 465 -2.18 7.42 14.54
N SER A 466 -1.09 7.65 15.29
CA SER A 466 -1.17 8.18 16.67
C SER A 466 -1.77 9.59 16.69
N ARG A 467 -1.35 10.44 15.74
CA ARG A 467 -1.91 11.80 15.57
C ARG A 467 -3.41 11.76 15.25
N ALA A 468 -3.86 10.86 14.39
CA ALA A 468 -5.27 10.71 14.05
C ALA A 468 -6.11 10.29 15.27
N LYS A 469 -5.63 9.29 16.05
CA LYS A 469 -6.29 8.85 17.30
C LYS A 469 -6.44 10.00 18.30
N LEU A 470 -5.39 10.81 18.45
CA LEU A 470 -5.39 11.95 19.37
C LEU A 470 -6.33 13.08 18.88
N ARG A 471 -6.33 13.39 17.57
CA ARG A 471 -7.29 14.34 16.96
C ARG A 471 -8.73 13.90 17.19
N SER A 472 -9.01 12.60 17.00
CA SER A 472 -10.33 12.01 17.22
C SER A 472 -10.80 12.18 18.66
N TRP A 473 -9.90 11.96 19.65
CA TRP A 473 -10.23 12.16 21.06
C TRP A 473 -10.61 13.62 21.36
N PHE A 474 -9.83 14.60 20.88
CA PHE A 474 -10.16 16.01 21.07
C PHE A 474 -11.47 16.39 20.37
N ARG A 475 -11.70 15.88 19.15
CA ARG A 475 -12.95 16.11 18.41
C ARG A 475 -14.17 15.58 19.17
N ARG A 476 -14.08 14.37 19.75
CA ARG A 476 -15.18 13.83 20.57
C ARG A 476 -15.43 14.66 21.82
N ARG A 477 -14.40 15.17 22.45
CA ARG A 477 -14.53 16.01 23.64
C ARG A 477 -15.02 17.43 23.32
N ASP A 478 -14.55 17.97 22.22
CA ASP A 478 -15.04 19.25 21.69
C ASP A 478 -16.46 19.10 21.12
N ALA A 479 -16.89 17.88 20.76
CA ALA A 479 -18.26 17.59 20.30
C ALA A 479 -19.32 17.89 21.38
N ASP A 480 -19.04 17.64 22.66
CA ASP A 480 -19.95 17.99 23.75
C ASP A 480 -20.03 19.52 23.93
N ALA A 481 -18.91 20.23 23.77
CA ALA A 481 -18.91 21.69 23.76
C ALA A 481 -19.61 22.25 22.52
N ASN A 482 -19.35 21.69 21.34
CA ASN A 482 -20.03 22.05 20.09
C ASN A 482 -21.53 21.75 20.14
N GLU A 483 -21.93 20.64 20.77
CA GLU A 483 -23.37 20.31 21.01
C GLU A 483 -24.02 21.38 21.90
N ALA A 484 -23.35 21.81 22.96
CA ALA A 484 -23.85 22.84 23.87
C ALA A 484 -23.97 24.20 23.17
N ASP A 485 -22.95 24.60 22.42
CA ASP A 485 -22.91 25.85 21.66
C ASP A 485 -23.98 25.84 20.55
N GLY A 486 -24.08 24.74 19.80
CA GLY A 486 -25.10 24.58 18.75
C GLY A 486 -26.52 24.58 19.31
N ARG A 487 -26.74 23.95 20.47
CA ARG A 487 -28.01 24.00 21.16
C ARG A 487 -28.38 25.43 21.58
N ALA A 488 -27.45 26.18 22.13
CA ALA A 488 -27.64 27.58 22.49
C ALA A 488 -27.97 28.45 21.26
N ILE A 489 -27.36 28.19 20.11
CA ILE A 489 -27.70 28.87 18.84
C ILE A 489 -29.14 28.55 18.43
N VAL A 490 -29.53 27.27 18.45
CA VAL A 490 -30.91 26.86 18.09
C VAL A 490 -31.94 27.50 19.03
N GLU A 491 -31.73 27.43 20.33
CA GLU A 491 -32.62 28.03 21.34
C GLU A 491 -32.79 29.52 21.09
N ARG A 492 -31.68 30.25 20.86
CA ARG A 492 -31.71 31.69 20.58
C ARG A 492 -32.49 32.02 19.30
N GLU A 493 -32.25 31.31 18.22
CA GLU A 493 -32.88 31.61 16.93
C GLU A 493 -34.35 31.19 16.90
N LEU A 494 -34.72 30.07 17.51
CA LEU A 494 -36.14 29.66 17.64
C LEU A 494 -36.91 30.64 18.51
N THR A 495 -36.33 31.08 19.64
CA THR A 495 -36.91 32.10 20.51
C THR A 495 -37.11 33.41 19.77
N ARG A 496 -36.16 33.84 18.95
CA ARG A 496 -36.24 35.05 18.12
C ARG A 496 -37.39 34.97 17.11
N LEU A 497 -37.69 33.78 16.60
CA LEU A 497 -38.79 33.53 15.66
C LEU A 497 -40.13 33.17 16.31
N GLY A 498 -40.19 33.06 17.63
CA GLY A 498 -41.38 32.63 18.35
C GLY A 498 -41.80 31.18 18.10
N VAL A 499 -40.83 30.34 17.70
CA VAL A 499 -41.02 28.90 17.40
C VAL A 499 -40.66 28.08 18.63
N SER A 500 -41.54 27.10 18.99
CA SER A 500 -41.26 26.19 20.11
C SER A 500 -40.06 25.32 19.86
N PHE A 501 -39.27 25.04 20.90
CA PHE A 501 -38.13 24.12 20.86
C PHE A 501 -38.52 22.67 20.49
N ASP A 502 -39.80 22.32 20.65
CA ASP A 502 -40.38 21.03 20.23
C ASP A 502 -40.29 20.81 18.71
N SER A 503 -39.99 21.84 17.93
CA SER A 503 -39.75 21.74 16.48
C SER A 503 -38.38 21.17 16.11
N VAL A 504 -37.45 21.07 17.05
CA VAL A 504 -36.06 20.60 16.80
C VAL A 504 -36.01 19.19 16.20
N PRO A 505 -36.77 18.19 16.66
CA PRO A 505 -36.78 16.87 16.01
C PRO A 505 -37.25 16.89 14.55
N MET A 506 -38.15 17.82 14.21
CA MET A 506 -38.62 18.02 12.84
C MET A 506 -37.48 18.65 12.00
N LEU A 507 -36.81 19.69 12.50
CA LEU A 507 -35.69 20.33 11.84
C LEU A 507 -34.52 19.35 11.61
N ALA A 508 -34.22 18.49 12.58
CA ALA A 508 -33.21 17.45 12.44
C ALA A 508 -33.54 16.49 11.29
N ARG A 509 -34.81 16.07 11.15
CA ARG A 509 -35.28 15.21 10.06
C ARG A 509 -35.18 15.89 8.70
N GLU A 510 -35.62 17.14 8.60
CA GLU A 510 -35.59 17.93 7.36
C GLU A 510 -34.13 18.18 6.88
N LEU A 511 -33.21 18.40 7.80
CA LEU A 511 -31.79 18.59 7.53
C LEU A 511 -31.02 17.27 7.44
N LYS A 512 -31.72 16.12 7.58
CA LYS A 512 -31.14 14.76 7.51
C LYS A 512 -30.12 14.45 8.60
N ALA A 513 -30.18 15.10 9.74
CA ALA A 513 -29.44 14.70 10.92
C ALA A 513 -30.08 13.43 11.52
N ALA A 514 -29.25 12.53 12.06
CA ALA A 514 -29.71 11.27 12.65
C ALA A 514 -30.56 11.53 13.91
N ASP A 515 -30.20 12.54 14.70
CA ASP A 515 -30.88 12.97 15.92
C ASP A 515 -30.67 14.48 16.16
N PRO A 516 -31.39 15.10 17.13
CA PRO A 516 -31.19 16.49 17.51
C PRO A 516 -29.75 16.84 17.97
N ARG A 517 -29.05 15.91 18.58
CA ARG A 517 -27.69 16.14 19.07
C ARG A 517 -26.71 16.32 17.90
N GLU A 518 -26.87 15.53 16.85
CA GLU A 518 -26.10 15.68 15.64
C GLU A 518 -26.35 17.03 14.95
N LEU A 519 -27.63 17.48 14.94
CA LEU A 519 -27.96 18.80 14.43
C LEU A 519 -27.27 19.92 15.23
N PHE A 520 -27.22 19.80 16.56
CA PHE A 520 -26.55 20.76 17.42
C PHE A 520 -25.03 20.76 17.15
N ARG A 521 -24.44 19.58 17.02
CA ARG A 521 -23.01 19.48 16.68
C ARG A 521 -22.69 20.16 15.35
N TRP A 522 -23.46 19.88 14.30
CA TRP A 522 -23.27 20.52 12.99
C TRP A 522 -23.34 22.05 13.03
N LEU A 523 -24.21 22.58 13.88
CA LEU A 523 -24.32 24.03 14.09
C LEU A 523 -23.13 24.58 14.90
N GLY A 524 -22.72 23.90 15.96
CA GLY A 524 -21.57 24.31 16.78
C GLY A 524 -20.22 24.19 16.06
N GLU A 525 -20.10 23.24 15.12
CA GLU A 525 -18.94 23.04 14.25
C GLU A 525 -18.96 23.99 13.03
N GLY A 526 -20.09 24.67 12.78
CA GLY A 526 -20.25 25.54 11.62
C GLY A 526 -20.44 24.80 10.28
N GLU A 527 -20.72 23.49 10.31
CA GLU A 527 -21.02 22.68 9.12
C GLU A 527 -22.33 23.09 8.46
N ILE A 528 -23.29 23.55 9.25
CA ILE A 528 -24.53 24.17 8.77
C ILE A 528 -24.66 25.59 9.31
N SER A 529 -25.12 26.50 8.44
CA SER A 529 -25.36 27.88 8.83
C SER A 529 -26.76 28.06 9.47
N VAL A 530 -26.92 29.13 10.26
CA VAL A 530 -28.24 29.52 10.81
C VAL A 530 -29.26 29.70 9.70
N ALA A 531 -28.87 30.21 8.54
CA ALA A 531 -29.78 30.36 7.39
C ALA A 531 -30.26 29.00 6.86
N GLN A 532 -29.41 27.97 6.85
CA GLN A 532 -29.81 26.61 6.48
C GLN A 532 -30.71 25.96 7.52
N LEU A 533 -30.44 26.19 8.82
CA LEU A 533 -31.31 25.75 9.92
C LEU A 533 -32.75 26.30 9.78
N LEU A 534 -32.87 27.59 9.42
CA LEU A 534 -34.17 28.29 9.39
C LEU A 534 -34.92 28.06 8.08
N ARG A 535 -34.29 27.55 7.03
CA ARG A 535 -34.91 27.31 5.72
C ARG A 535 -36.17 26.45 5.76
N PRO A 536 -36.24 25.35 6.54
CA PRO A 536 -37.47 24.55 6.66
C PRO A 536 -38.64 25.33 7.32
N LEU A 537 -38.36 26.29 8.20
CA LEU A 537 -39.34 27.10 8.88
C LEU A 537 -39.89 28.24 8.02
N THR A 538 -39.12 28.69 7.02
CA THR A 538 -39.46 29.79 6.11
C THR A 538 -40.09 29.31 4.79
N ALA A 539 -40.02 28.01 4.49
CA ALA A 539 -40.67 27.43 3.33
C ALA A 539 -42.18 27.41 3.55
N ARG A 540 -42.93 28.29 2.86
CA ARG A 540 -44.40 28.29 2.85
C ARG A 540 -44.91 26.94 2.37
N PRO A 541 -45.86 26.27 3.08
CA PRO A 541 -46.47 25.06 2.56
C PRO A 541 -47.28 25.41 1.31
N ALA A 542 -47.04 24.68 0.22
CA ALA A 542 -47.92 24.72 -0.94
C ALA A 542 -49.32 24.24 -0.51
N PRO A 543 -50.43 24.84 -1.00
CA PRO A 543 -51.77 24.48 -0.57
C PRO A 543 -52.08 23.04 -0.96
N THR A 544 -52.25 22.18 0.01
CA THR A 544 -52.75 20.82 -0.15
C THR A 544 -54.26 20.85 -0.28
N THR A 545 -54.78 20.43 -1.41
CA THR A 545 -56.19 20.06 -1.59
C THR A 545 -56.49 18.79 -0.78
N PRO A 546 -57.60 18.75 -0.06
CA PRO A 546 -57.94 17.59 0.76
C PRO A 546 -58.63 16.52 -0.08
N THR A 547 -58.17 15.30 -0.04
CA THR A 547 -58.99 14.13 -0.39
C THR A 547 -58.99 13.15 0.76
N ALA A 548 -60.20 12.74 1.10
CA ALA A 548 -60.61 12.09 2.32
C ALA A 548 -60.29 10.60 2.40
N ALA A 549 -60.17 10.18 3.63
CA ALA A 549 -60.74 8.99 4.28
C ALA A 549 -60.06 7.62 4.16
N SER A 550 -59.91 7.13 5.34
CA SER A 550 -60.01 5.77 5.89
C SER A 550 -58.69 4.96 6.05
N GLY A 551 -58.37 4.75 7.36
CA GLY A 551 -57.29 3.88 7.84
C GLY A 551 -57.63 2.38 7.73
N PRO A 552 -56.75 1.52 8.08
CA PRO A 552 -56.60 1.07 9.47
C PRO A 552 -55.13 0.80 9.91
N LYS A 553 -55.01 0.52 11.21
CA LYS A 553 -53.89 0.41 12.13
C LYS A 553 -52.66 -0.39 11.69
N PRO A 554 -51.47 -0.08 12.26
CA PRO A 554 -50.20 -0.61 11.79
C PRO A 554 -49.90 -2.01 12.33
N ARG A 555 -49.57 -2.91 11.44
CA ARG A 555 -48.90 -4.18 11.74
C ARG A 555 -47.39 -3.99 11.75
N LYS A 556 -46.73 -4.64 12.73
CA LYS A 556 -45.28 -4.71 12.91
C LYS A 556 -44.57 -5.03 11.60
N LYS A 557 -43.58 -4.22 11.25
CA LYS A 557 -42.70 -4.46 10.10
C LYS A 557 -41.87 -5.71 10.34
N PRO A 558 -41.83 -6.68 9.42
CA PRO A 558 -40.75 -7.64 9.34
C PRO A 558 -39.53 -6.97 8.74
N ALA A 559 -38.34 -7.47 9.12
CA ALA A 559 -37.07 -7.01 8.62
C ALA A 559 -37.05 -6.92 7.07
N SER A 560 -36.66 -5.78 6.54
CA SER A 560 -36.57 -5.54 5.11
C SER A 560 -35.54 -6.49 4.48
N ARG A 561 -36.04 -7.48 3.77
CA ARG A 561 -35.23 -8.17 2.75
C ARG A 561 -34.90 -7.14 1.66
N SER A 562 -33.62 -6.96 1.37
CA SER A 562 -33.14 -6.13 0.28
C SER A 562 -33.74 -6.65 -1.05
N THR A 563 -34.56 -5.83 -1.70
CA THR A 563 -35.15 -6.11 -3.03
C THR A 563 -34.19 -5.79 -4.18
N HIS A 564 -32.89 -5.62 -3.90
CA HIS A 564 -31.89 -5.38 -4.93
C HIS A 564 -31.23 -6.72 -5.27
N GLY A 565 -31.29 -7.09 -6.56
CA GLY A 565 -30.58 -8.24 -7.08
C GLY A 565 -29.08 -8.15 -6.80
N PRO A 566 -28.34 -9.26 -6.82
CA PRO A 566 -26.93 -9.25 -6.55
C PRO A 566 -26.17 -8.41 -7.58
N LEU A 567 -25.43 -7.41 -7.10
CA LEU A 567 -24.54 -6.57 -7.90
C LEU A 567 -23.12 -7.14 -7.85
N ARG A 568 -22.44 -7.18 -8.97
CA ARG A 568 -21.01 -7.51 -9.04
C ARG A 568 -20.21 -6.40 -9.70
N LEU A 569 -19.04 -6.13 -9.17
CA LEU A 569 -18.01 -5.36 -9.85
C LEU A 569 -17.38 -6.21 -10.93
N VAL A 570 -17.33 -5.69 -12.14
CA VAL A 570 -16.68 -6.39 -13.24
C VAL A 570 -15.18 -6.43 -13.00
N GLY A 571 -14.64 -7.62 -12.63
CA GLY A 571 -13.21 -7.90 -12.47
C GLY A 571 -12.50 -7.41 -11.22
N LEU A 572 -13.24 -6.98 -10.19
CA LEU A 572 -12.71 -6.61 -8.89
C LEU A 572 -13.54 -7.33 -7.83
N GLY A 573 -13.14 -8.52 -7.37
CA GLY A 573 -13.82 -9.41 -6.44
C GLY A 573 -14.78 -8.80 -5.39
N ASP A 574 -15.04 -9.46 -4.28
CA ASP A 574 -16.05 -9.13 -3.26
C ASP A 574 -15.76 -7.83 -2.46
N LEU A 575 -15.83 -6.68 -3.15
CA LEU A 575 -15.83 -5.38 -2.46
C LEU A 575 -17.24 -5.05 -1.95
N PRO A 576 -17.37 -4.42 -0.77
CA PRO A 576 -18.66 -3.99 -0.28
C PRO A 576 -19.29 -2.97 -1.23
N LEU A 577 -20.40 -3.38 -1.86
CA LEU A 577 -21.20 -2.54 -2.75
C LEU A 577 -22.35 -1.92 -1.95
N THR A 578 -22.51 -0.62 -2.09
CA THR A 578 -23.64 0.11 -1.48
C THR A 578 -24.44 0.81 -2.57
N VAL A 579 -25.75 0.63 -2.58
CA VAL A 579 -26.61 1.31 -3.55
C VAL A 579 -26.78 2.79 -3.16
N GLY A 580 -26.56 3.69 -4.13
CA GLY A 580 -26.67 5.12 -3.95
C GLY A 580 -28.10 5.56 -3.59
N ARG A 581 -28.29 6.15 -2.41
CA ARG A 581 -29.61 6.60 -1.91
C ARG A 581 -30.25 7.69 -2.76
N CYS A 582 -29.47 8.41 -3.57
CA CYS A 582 -29.96 9.53 -4.41
C CYS A 582 -30.70 9.07 -5.66
N CYS A 583 -30.48 7.84 -6.14
CA CYS A 583 -31.09 7.31 -7.37
C CYS A 583 -31.66 5.90 -7.18
N ALA A 584 -31.24 5.18 -6.13
CA ALA A 584 -31.72 3.83 -5.76
C ALA A 584 -31.93 2.91 -6.99
N PRO A 585 -30.88 2.65 -7.81
CA PRO A 585 -31.02 1.91 -9.06
C PRO A 585 -31.58 0.50 -8.81
N VAL A 586 -32.38 0.01 -9.74
CA VAL A 586 -33.00 -1.32 -9.71
C VAL A 586 -32.71 -2.05 -11.04
N ALA A 587 -32.39 -3.34 -10.95
CA ALA A 587 -32.17 -4.16 -12.16
C ALA A 587 -33.38 -4.11 -13.09
N PRO A 588 -33.19 -4.05 -14.42
CA PRO A 588 -31.95 -4.09 -15.19
C PRO A 588 -31.39 -2.71 -15.58
N GLU A 589 -31.67 -1.66 -14.82
CA GLU A 589 -31.23 -0.29 -15.12
C GLU A 589 -29.69 -0.22 -15.23
N PRO A 590 -29.11 0.46 -16.24
CA PRO A 590 -27.68 0.66 -16.35
C PRO A 590 -27.11 1.39 -15.12
N VAL A 591 -26.03 0.84 -14.55
CA VAL A 591 -25.44 1.32 -13.29
C VAL A 591 -23.95 1.58 -13.45
N VAL A 592 -23.47 2.53 -12.67
CA VAL A 592 -22.05 2.88 -12.55
C VAL A 592 -21.67 2.91 -11.08
N GLY A 593 -20.60 2.23 -10.73
CA GLY A 593 -19.99 2.30 -9.42
C GLY A 593 -19.19 3.59 -9.25
N TYR A 594 -19.31 4.25 -8.13
CA TYR A 594 -18.48 5.36 -7.75
C TYR A 594 -17.67 5.00 -6.51
N LEU A 595 -16.35 5.04 -6.63
CA LEU A 595 -15.45 4.74 -5.53
C LEU A 595 -15.49 5.87 -4.51
N THR A 596 -16.08 5.60 -3.34
CA THR A 596 -16.20 6.57 -2.26
C THR A 596 -15.01 6.49 -1.31
N LEU A 597 -14.64 7.62 -0.76
CA LEU A 597 -13.64 7.70 0.31
C LEU A 597 -14.18 6.97 1.54
N GLY A 598 -13.67 5.77 1.80
CA GLY A 598 -13.90 5.02 3.04
C GLY A 598 -15.16 4.14 3.13
N ARG A 599 -16.02 4.06 2.09
CA ARG A 599 -17.23 3.22 2.12
C ARG A 599 -17.33 2.17 1.02
N GLY A 600 -16.21 1.86 0.37
CA GLY A 600 -16.22 0.99 -0.79
C GLY A 600 -16.85 1.66 -2.03
N VAL A 601 -17.54 0.90 -2.85
CA VAL A 601 -18.14 1.39 -4.09
C VAL A 601 -19.63 1.66 -3.90
N THR A 602 -20.05 2.91 -4.18
CA THR A 602 -21.47 3.28 -4.21
C THR A 602 -21.99 3.18 -5.63
N VAL A 603 -23.03 2.40 -5.85
CA VAL A 603 -23.63 2.14 -7.16
C VAL A 603 -24.73 3.14 -7.42
N HIS A 604 -24.65 3.85 -8.54
CA HIS A 604 -25.62 4.82 -9.01
C HIS A 604 -26.19 4.41 -10.36
N ALA A 605 -27.43 4.82 -10.65
CA ALA A 605 -27.95 4.76 -12.00
C ALA A 605 -27.11 5.63 -12.93
N GLU A 606 -26.82 5.19 -14.15
CA GLU A 606 -25.99 5.94 -15.10
C GLU A 606 -26.52 7.37 -15.36
N ARG A 607 -27.85 7.54 -15.35
CA ARG A 607 -28.52 8.84 -15.52
C ARG A 607 -28.58 9.69 -14.23
N CYS A 608 -27.94 9.30 -13.14
CA CYS A 608 -28.01 10.02 -11.86
C CYS A 608 -27.32 11.39 -11.95
N ALA A 609 -28.05 12.46 -11.65
CA ALA A 609 -27.51 13.83 -11.66
C ALA A 609 -26.32 14.03 -10.70
N ASN A 610 -26.33 13.34 -9.56
CA ASN A 610 -25.19 13.37 -8.63
C ASN A 610 -23.97 12.64 -9.19
N LEU A 611 -24.18 11.50 -9.85
CA LEU A 611 -23.10 10.80 -10.55
C LEU A 611 -22.51 11.66 -11.67
N ALA A 612 -23.35 12.36 -12.44
CA ALA A 612 -22.89 13.26 -13.50
C ALA A 612 -21.96 14.36 -12.96
N ARG A 613 -22.29 14.95 -11.80
CA ARG A 613 -21.43 15.95 -11.13
C ARG A 613 -20.13 15.32 -10.61
N MET A 614 -20.21 14.16 -9.96
CA MET A 614 -19.06 13.45 -9.45
C MET A 614 -18.13 12.98 -10.58
N ARG A 615 -18.70 12.56 -11.72
CA ARG A 615 -17.95 12.19 -12.93
C ARG A 615 -17.25 13.38 -13.57
N ALA A 616 -17.88 14.56 -13.57
CA ALA A 616 -17.26 15.79 -14.08
C ALA A 616 -16.06 16.25 -13.22
N THR A 617 -16.12 15.99 -11.90
CA THR A 617 -15.05 16.41 -10.97
C THR A 617 -13.97 15.34 -10.82
N HIS A 618 -14.36 14.05 -10.84
CA HIS A 618 -13.48 12.90 -10.59
C HIS A 618 -13.85 11.70 -11.45
N ALA A 619 -13.70 11.81 -12.77
CA ALA A 619 -14.04 10.75 -13.73
C ALA A 619 -13.32 9.42 -13.42
N ALA A 620 -12.10 9.50 -12.90
CA ALA A 620 -11.27 8.35 -12.53
C ALA A 620 -11.85 7.48 -11.40
N ARG A 621 -12.85 7.94 -10.64
CA ARG A 621 -13.51 7.19 -9.56
C ARG A 621 -14.72 6.38 -10.02
N CYS A 622 -15.08 6.47 -11.29
CA CYS A 622 -16.18 5.69 -11.85
C CYS A 622 -15.68 4.29 -12.22
N LEU A 623 -16.42 3.27 -11.80
CA LEU A 623 -16.13 1.85 -12.03
C LEU A 623 -17.32 1.22 -12.74
N GLU A 624 -17.03 0.29 -13.62
CA GLU A 624 -18.07 -0.49 -14.27
C GLU A 624 -18.67 -1.52 -13.31
N VAL A 625 -19.99 -1.52 -13.18
CA VAL A 625 -20.75 -2.45 -12.32
C VAL A 625 -21.87 -3.03 -13.14
N GLN A 626 -22.09 -4.33 -13.00
CA GLN A 626 -23.17 -5.03 -13.67
C GLN A 626 -24.07 -5.77 -12.68
N TRP A 627 -25.34 -5.89 -13.04
CA TRP A 627 -26.26 -6.78 -12.33
C TRP A 627 -25.90 -8.23 -12.67
N THR A 628 -25.80 -9.09 -11.68
CA THR A 628 -25.66 -10.53 -11.91
C THR A 628 -27.04 -11.12 -12.12
N ASP A 629 -27.18 -11.91 -13.19
CA ASP A 629 -28.39 -12.70 -13.43
C ASP A 629 -28.59 -13.70 -12.29
N ALA A 630 -29.81 -13.79 -11.81
CA ALA A 630 -30.20 -14.61 -10.66
C ALA A 630 -30.36 -16.11 -11.00
N ASP A 631 -29.77 -16.60 -12.09
CA ASP A 631 -29.82 -18.01 -12.45
C ASP A 631 -28.49 -18.47 -13.07
N ASN A 632 -27.68 -19.17 -12.27
CA ASN A 632 -26.92 -20.37 -12.64
C ASN A 632 -26.04 -20.83 -11.46
N GLY A 633 -26.70 -21.50 -10.53
CA GLY A 633 -26.04 -22.14 -9.40
C GLY A 633 -26.75 -23.43 -9.01
N ALA A 634 -26.83 -24.37 -9.96
CA ALA A 634 -27.17 -25.76 -9.66
C ALA A 634 -26.63 -26.66 -10.77
N THR A 635 -25.41 -27.14 -10.57
CA THR A 635 -24.92 -28.51 -10.81
C THR A 635 -23.53 -28.61 -10.20
#